data_512882bbfca386ab28e74c410ffc635a
#
_entry.id   512882bbfca386ab28e74c410ffc635a
#
_cell.length_a   1.000
_cell.length_b   1.000
_cell.length_c   1.000
_cell.angle_alpha   90.00
_cell.angle_beta   90.00
_cell.angle_gamma   90.00
#
_symmetry.space_group_name_H-M   'P 1'
#
loop_
_entity.id
_entity.type
_entity.pdbx_description
1 polymer ?
#
loop_
_entity_poly.entity_id
_entity_poly.type
_entity_poly.pdbx_seq_one_letter_code
_entity_poly.pdbx_strand_id
1 'polypeptide(L)'
;MNLEFNEFSNSQDKIPLSWNLGTFNDIIESLGSGDWGKDELTGNYTSEVYCIRGADIPDVKQGNKGKMPIRYILSKNFQNKKLNENTIVLEISGGSPTQSTGRTVFITEDFLNRFDKDLICTNFCKVIKPALNYEIFIYLYFNYLYDKDVMFAYENGTTGIKNFDIKSFINNFLIVIPSQEDVINFNKLVKDVFDIIMHNGLEIEKLQQLRDTLLPKLMSGEIDVSKINCDLE
;
A
#
# COMPACT_ATOMS: atom_id res chain seq x y z
N MET A 1 -4.36 11.67 -32.25
CA MET A 1 -5.58 11.76 -31.43
C MET A 1 -5.71 13.23 -31.00
N ASN A 2 -6.69 13.96 -31.51
CA ASN A 2 -6.92 15.33 -31.06
C ASN A 2 -7.68 15.29 -29.76
N LEU A 3 -7.03 15.71 -28.66
CA LEU A 3 -7.69 15.85 -27.36
C LEU A 3 -8.39 17.23 -27.35
N GLU A 4 -9.69 17.21 -27.07
CA GLU A 4 -10.46 18.42 -26.77
C GLU A 4 -10.37 18.70 -25.26
N PHE A 5 -10.27 19.98 -24.87
CA PHE A 5 -9.97 20.37 -23.48
C PHE A 5 -11.06 21.28 -22.90
N ASN A 6 -11.38 21.09 -21.63
CA ASN A 6 -12.18 22.00 -20.82
C ASN A 6 -11.28 23.07 -20.16
N GLU A 7 -11.77 24.30 -20.04
CA GLU A 7 -11.07 25.36 -19.31
C GLU A 7 -11.44 25.32 -17.82
N PHE A 8 -10.44 25.23 -16.95
CA PHE A 8 -10.63 25.50 -15.53
C PHE A 8 -10.74 27.00 -15.31
N SER A 9 -11.78 27.42 -14.59
CA SER A 9 -12.06 28.84 -14.31
C SER A 9 -11.02 29.44 -13.37
N ASN A 10 -9.81 29.62 -13.72
CA ASN A 10 -8.72 30.40 -13.11
C ASN A 10 -7.31 29.76 -13.25
N SER A 11 -7.15 28.66 -13.98
CA SER A 11 -5.81 28.13 -14.31
C SER A 11 -5.69 28.02 -15.84
N GLN A 12 -4.48 28.23 -16.34
CA GLN A 12 -4.17 28.03 -17.77
C GLN A 12 -4.17 26.54 -18.17
N ASP A 13 -4.50 25.66 -17.23
CA ASP A 13 -4.48 24.23 -17.42
C ASP A 13 -5.78 23.76 -18.06
N LYS A 14 -5.67 23.23 -19.27
CA LYS A 14 -6.78 22.62 -20.00
C LYS A 14 -6.79 21.12 -19.66
N ILE A 15 -7.95 20.61 -19.29
CA ILE A 15 -8.17 19.17 -19.12
C ILE A 15 -8.92 18.62 -20.35
N PRO A 16 -8.65 17.33 -20.72
CA PRO A 16 -9.41 16.70 -21.80
C PRO A 16 -10.92 16.76 -21.54
N LEU A 17 -11.74 16.94 -22.58
CA LEU A 17 -13.20 16.99 -22.45
C LEU A 17 -13.82 15.70 -21.87
N SER A 18 -13.13 14.57 -22.03
CA SER A 18 -13.52 13.27 -21.47
C SER A 18 -13.23 13.14 -19.97
N TRP A 19 -12.51 14.10 -19.37
CA TRP A 19 -12.14 14.08 -17.95
C TRP A 19 -13.06 15.01 -17.15
N ASN A 20 -13.29 14.68 -15.88
CA ASN A 20 -14.18 15.44 -15.01
C ASN A 20 -13.43 16.00 -13.80
N LEU A 21 -13.92 17.12 -13.27
CA LEU A 21 -13.55 17.62 -11.96
C LEU A 21 -14.44 16.92 -10.92
N GLY A 22 -13.84 16.38 -9.87
CA GLY A 22 -14.55 15.69 -8.80
C GLY A 22 -13.70 15.55 -7.55
N THR A 23 -13.99 14.57 -6.75
CA THR A 23 -13.27 14.24 -5.51
C THR A 23 -12.89 12.75 -5.49
N PHE A 24 -12.04 12.36 -4.55
CA PHE A 24 -11.75 10.93 -4.39
C PHE A 24 -12.99 10.11 -4.03
N ASN A 25 -13.99 10.71 -3.38
CA ASN A 25 -15.23 10.03 -3.04
C ASN A 25 -16.01 9.55 -4.27
N ASP A 26 -15.83 10.20 -5.42
CA ASP A 26 -16.51 9.84 -6.68
C ASP A 26 -15.92 8.55 -7.31
N ILE A 27 -14.70 8.18 -6.90
CA ILE A 27 -13.97 7.01 -7.43
C ILE A 27 -13.56 6.01 -6.34
N ILE A 28 -14.04 6.18 -5.10
CA ILE A 28 -13.88 5.21 -4.01
C ILE A 28 -15.24 4.54 -3.74
N GLU A 29 -15.28 3.21 -3.81
CA GLU A 29 -16.49 2.44 -3.52
C GLU A 29 -16.80 2.40 -2.01
N SER A 30 -15.78 2.12 -1.20
CA SER A 30 -15.94 2.05 0.26
C SER A 30 -14.63 2.20 1.03
N LEU A 31 -14.78 2.52 2.33
CA LEU A 31 -13.70 2.57 3.31
C LEU A 31 -13.91 1.50 4.39
N GLY A 32 -13.00 0.55 4.45
CA GLY A 32 -12.89 -0.42 5.53
C GLY A 32 -12.06 0.09 6.71
N SER A 33 -12.25 -0.49 7.89
CA SER A 33 -11.38 -0.27 9.05
C SER A 33 -10.62 -1.55 9.39
N GLY A 34 -9.36 -1.41 9.80
CA GLY A 34 -8.58 -2.52 10.31
C GLY A 34 -9.03 -3.03 11.69
N ASP A 35 -8.27 -3.98 12.21
CA ASP A 35 -8.43 -4.55 13.55
C ASP A 35 -7.03 -4.86 14.12
N TRP A 36 -6.87 -4.80 15.44
CA TRP A 36 -5.62 -5.20 16.07
C TRP A 36 -5.70 -6.59 16.69
N GLY A 37 -6.89 -7.00 17.12
CA GLY A 37 -7.12 -8.30 17.74
C GLY A 37 -6.35 -8.53 19.02
N LYS A 38 -5.90 -9.77 19.23
CA LYS A 38 -5.13 -10.26 20.36
C LYS A 38 -3.82 -10.88 19.93
N ASP A 39 -2.84 -10.96 20.83
CA ASP A 39 -1.55 -11.63 20.57
C ASP A 39 -1.68 -13.16 20.58
N GLU A 40 -2.69 -13.69 21.27
CA GLU A 40 -2.89 -15.12 21.48
C GLU A 40 -4.34 -15.53 21.20
N LEU A 41 -4.53 -16.79 20.87
CA LEU A 41 -5.83 -17.44 20.74
C LEU A 41 -6.58 -17.35 22.06
N THR A 42 -7.64 -16.55 22.12
CA THR A 42 -8.39 -16.30 23.36
C THR A 42 -9.88 -16.16 23.10
N GLY A 43 -10.71 -17.00 23.69
CA GLY A 43 -12.16 -16.94 23.56
C GLY A 43 -12.64 -16.99 22.12
N ASN A 44 -13.35 -15.97 21.68
CA ASN A 44 -13.86 -15.86 20.29
C ASN A 44 -12.86 -15.27 19.29
N TYR A 45 -11.63 -14.95 19.72
CA TYR A 45 -10.56 -14.47 18.85
C TYR A 45 -9.82 -15.69 18.28
N THR A 46 -10.37 -16.29 17.25
CA THR A 46 -9.92 -17.59 16.69
C THR A 46 -9.41 -17.52 15.27
N SER A 47 -9.61 -16.40 14.57
CA SER A 47 -9.06 -16.23 13.22
C SER A 47 -7.64 -15.69 13.29
N GLU A 48 -6.67 -16.52 12.93
CA GLU A 48 -5.25 -16.21 12.89
C GLU A 48 -4.92 -15.51 11.58
N VAL A 49 -4.29 -14.33 11.65
CA VAL A 49 -4.03 -13.47 10.49
C VAL A 49 -2.69 -12.74 10.64
N TYR A 50 -2.07 -12.34 9.52
CA TYR A 50 -1.03 -11.32 9.53
C TYR A 50 -1.64 -9.92 9.55
N CYS A 51 -1.01 -8.99 10.28
CA CYS A 51 -1.56 -7.64 10.45
C CYS A 51 -0.59 -6.57 9.96
N ILE A 52 -0.91 -5.92 8.82
CA ILE A 52 -0.14 -4.80 8.27
C ILE A 52 -0.27 -3.59 9.17
N ARG A 53 0.88 -3.03 9.57
CA ARG A 53 0.97 -1.78 10.32
C ARG A 53 1.47 -0.66 9.42
N GLY A 54 1.29 0.59 9.84
CA GLY A 54 1.91 1.74 9.18
C GLY A 54 3.43 1.60 9.01
N ALA A 55 4.11 0.94 9.97
CA ALA A 55 5.55 0.68 9.89
C ALA A 55 5.94 -0.33 8.81
N ASP A 56 5.04 -1.21 8.39
CA ASP A 56 5.31 -2.22 7.37
C ASP A 56 5.09 -1.69 5.94
N ILE A 57 4.35 -0.57 5.79
CA ILE A 57 4.02 0.02 4.48
C ILE A 57 5.24 0.29 3.60
N PRO A 58 6.36 0.89 4.10
CA PRO A 58 7.53 1.13 3.26
C PRO A 58 8.14 -0.15 2.68
N ASP A 59 8.24 -1.20 3.48
CA ASP A 59 8.79 -2.49 3.06
C ASP A 59 7.89 -3.16 2.02
N VAL A 60 6.57 -3.20 2.28
CA VAL A 60 5.59 -3.81 1.36
C VAL A 60 5.54 -3.05 0.03
N LYS A 61 5.65 -1.73 0.06
CA LYS A 61 5.70 -0.87 -1.13
C LYS A 61 6.89 -1.19 -2.04
N GLN A 62 7.99 -1.71 -1.48
CA GLN A 62 9.17 -2.17 -2.20
C GLN A 62 9.11 -3.66 -2.61
N GLY A 63 7.97 -4.31 -2.44
CA GLY A 63 7.79 -5.72 -2.74
C GLY A 63 8.25 -6.68 -1.64
N ASN A 64 8.67 -6.19 -0.46
CA ASN A 64 9.06 -7.03 0.67
C ASN A 64 7.85 -7.46 1.49
N LYS A 65 7.97 -8.53 2.29
CA LYS A 65 6.89 -8.99 3.19
C LYS A 65 6.60 -8.05 4.36
N GLY A 66 7.56 -7.21 4.77
CA GLY A 66 7.47 -6.49 6.03
C GLY A 66 7.70 -7.39 7.26
N LYS A 67 7.45 -6.82 8.44
CA LYS A 67 7.59 -7.52 9.74
C LYS A 67 6.25 -7.63 10.45
N MET A 68 5.23 -8.07 9.71
CA MET A 68 3.85 -8.14 10.20
C MET A 68 3.70 -9.14 11.33
N PRO A 69 3.13 -8.74 12.48
CA PRO A 69 2.82 -9.68 13.55
C PRO A 69 1.63 -10.57 13.17
N ILE A 70 1.64 -11.78 13.72
CA ILE A 70 0.46 -12.64 13.75
C ILE A 70 -0.49 -12.11 14.83
N ARG A 71 -1.76 -12.04 14.49
CA ARG A 71 -2.84 -11.59 15.37
C ARG A 71 -4.02 -12.54 15.31
N TYR A 72 -4.79 -12.59 16.38
CA TYR A 72 -6.05 -13.34 16.44
C TYR A 72 -7.21 -12.35 16.50
N ILE A 73 -8.10 -12.40 15.52
CA ILE A 73 -9.28 -11.54 15.47
C ILE A 73 -10.57 -12.33 15.68
N LEU A 74 -11.64 -11.60 15.96
CA LEU A 74 -12.97 -12.22 16.10
C LEU A 74 -13.39 -12.82 14.75
N SER A 75 -13.75 -14.10 14.73
CA SER A 75 -14.16 -14.79 13.49
C SER A 75 -15.33 -14.11 12.80
N LYS A 76 -16.27 -13.51 13.53
CA LYS A 76 -17.37 -12.73 12.95
C LYS A 76 -16.93 -11.47 12.19
N ASN A 77 -15.72 -10.94 12.50
CA ASN A 77 -15.17 -9.74 11.87
C ASN A 77 -14.29 -10.09 10.68
N PHE A 78 -13.80 -11.33 10.61
CA PHE A 78 -12.76 -11.76 9.68
C PHE A 78 -13.07 -11.38 8.23
N GLN A 79 -14.24 -11.76 7.72
CA GLN A 79 -14.62 -11.50 6.32
C GLN A 79 -14.65 -10.02 5.96
N ASN A 80 -14.99 -9.15 6.92
CA ASN A 80 -15.06 -7.70 6.72
C ASN A 80 -13.69 -7.00 6.90
N LYS A 81 -12.68 -7.72 7.40
CA LYS A 81 -11.35 -7.17 7.73
C LYS A 81 -10.25 -7.73 6.83
N LYS A 82 -10.49 -8.89 6.23
CA LYS A 82 -9.57 -9.52 5.30
C LYS A 82 -9.26 -8.57 4.14
N LEU A 83 -7.98 -8.42 3.85
CA LEU A 83 -7.52 -7.68 2.68
C LEU A 83 -7.80 -8.50 1.42
N ASN A 84 -8.24 -7.82 0.40
CA ASN A 84 -8.43 -8.38 -0.93
C ASN A 84 -7.47 -7.68 -1.90
N GLU A 85 -7.21 -8.31 -3.03
CA GLU A 85 -6.50 -7.67 -4.13
C GLU A 85 -7.22 -6.39 -4.59
N ASN A 86 -6.47 -5.52 -5.23
CA ASN A 86 -6.95 -4.24 -5.76
C ASN A 86 -7.49 -3.28 -4.68
N THR A 87 -7.15 -3.52 -3.40
CA THR A 87 -7.40 -2.57 -2.32
C THR A 87 -6.14 -1.79 -1.96
N ILE A 88 -6.31 -0.66 -1.27
CA ILE A 88 -5.22 0.18 -0.81
C ILE A 88 -5.29 0.27 0.70
N VAL A 89 -4.21 -0.11 1.39
CA VAL A 89 -4.06 0.15 2.82
C VAL A 89 -3.48 1.54 3.00
N LEU A 90 -4.18 2.38 3.78
CA LEU A 90 -3.81 3.76 4.10
C LEU A 90 -3.57 3.90 5.59
N GLU A 91 -2.41 4.40 5.98
CA GLU A 91 -2.12 4.79 7.37
C GLU A 91 -2.89 6.07 7.73
N ILE A 92 -3.70 5.97 8.79
CA ILE A 92 -4.48 7.11 9.28
C ILE A 92 -4.03 7.63 10.65
N SER A 93 -3.16 6.90 11.35
CA SER A 93 -2.65 7.29 12.67
C SER A 93 -1.18 6.95 12.80
N GLY A 94 -0.39 7.89 13.27
CA GLY A 94 1.05 7.76 13.41
C GLY A 94 1.73 9.09 13.11
N GLY A 95 2.72 9.04 12.22
CA GLY A 95 3.48 10.20 11.82
C GLY A 95 4.45 10.72 12.89
N SER A 96 5.10 11.81 12.58
CA SER A 96 6.01 12.55 13.45
C SER A 96 5.91 14.05 13.12
N PRO A 97 6.60 14.94 13.82
CA PRO A 97 6.64 16.35 13.43
C PRO A 97 7.11 16.59 11.99
N THR A 98 7.96 15.70 11.47
CA THR A 98 8.57 15.81 10.13
C THR A 98 8.02 14.80 9.11
N GLN A 99 7.15 13.90 9.52
CA GLN A 99 6.56 12.88 8.65
C GLN A 99 5.05 12.89 8.83
N SER A 100 4.31 13.13 7.75
CA SER A 100 2.85 13.04 7.77
C SER A 100 2.37 11.60 7.89
N THR A 101 1.14 11.44 8.35
CA THR A 101 0.32 10.25 8.11
C THR A 101 -0.14 10.23 6.65
N GLY A 102 -0.75 9.15 6.21
CA GLY A 102 -1.25 9.06 4.84
C GLY A 102 -0.40 8.20 3.91
N ARG A 103 0.59 7.46 4.44
CA ARG A 103 1.31 6.46 3.65
C ARG A 103 0.36 5.38 3.15
N THR A 104 0.54 4.97 1.91
CA THR A 104 -0.31 3.96 1.28
C THR A 104 0.50 2.80 0.73
N VAL A 105 -0.14 1.64 0.64
CA VAL A 105 0.35 0.49 -0.11
C VAL A 105 -0.79 -0.16 -0.88
N PHE A 106 -0.50 -0.52 -2.12
CA PHE A 106 -1.42 -1.25 -3.00
C PHE A 106 -1.29 -2.76 -2.76
N ILE A 107 -2.42 -3.42 -2.58
CA ILE A 107 -2.47 -4.86 -2.30
C ILE A 107 -2.72 -5.60 -3.60
N THR A 108 -1.71 -6.33 -4.07
CA THR A 108 -1.77 -7.18 -5.25
C THR A 108 -2.08 -8.62 -4.87
N GLU A 109 -2.61 -9.39 -5.81
CA GLU A 109 -2.81 -10.83 -5.66
C GLU A 109 -1.49 -11.54 -5.35
N ASP A 110 -0.42 -11.22 -6.09
CA ASP A 110 0.92 -11.79 -5.89
C ASP A 110 1.45 -11.54 -4.48
N PHE A 111 1.19 -10.34 -3.92
CA PHE A 111 1.57 -10.05 -2.54
C PHE A 111 0.80 -10.93 -1.54
N LEU A 112 -0.51 -11.07 -1.71
CA LEU A 112 -1.36 -11.91 -0.85
C LEU A 112 -0.93 -13.38 -0.90
N ASN A 113 -0.60 -13.89 -2.08
CA ASN A 113 -0.19 -15.28 -2.30
C ASN A 113 1.16 -15.65 -1.66
N ARG A 114 1.92 -14.69 -1.15
CA ARG A 114 3.20 -14.93 -0.43
C ARG A 114 3.01 -15.36 1.02
N PHE A 115 1.79 -15.35 1.52
CA PHE A 115 1.48 -15.66 2.91
C PHE A 115 0.64 -16.92 3.02
N ASP A 116 0.89 -17.71 4.06
CA ASP A 116 0.16 -18.92 4.41
C ASP A 116 -1.14 -18.64 5.17
N LYS A 117 -1.36 -17.38 5.56
CA LYS A 117 -2.55 -16.87 6.25
C LYS A 117 -3.04 -15.61 5.59
N ASP A 118 -4.31 -15.32 5.81
CA ASP A 118 -4.92 -14.07 5.34
C ASP A 118 -4.33 -12.85 6.05
N LEU A 119 -4.41 -11.71 5.39
CA LEU A 119 -3.93 -10.42 5.88
C LEU A 119 -5.07 -9.51 6.27
N ILE A 120 -4.85 -8.73 7.31
CA ILE A 120 -5.64 -7.56 7.69
C ILE A 120 -4.71 -6.36 7.87
N CYS A 121 -5.26 -5.17 8.09
CA CYS A 121 -4.48 -4.03 8.59
C CYS A 121 -4.87 -3.68 10.03
N THR A 122 -4.01 -2.91 10.72
CA THR A 122 -4.32 -2.42 12.08
C THR A 122 -5.47 -1.42 12.06
N ASN A 123 -6.03 -1.14 13.24
CA ASN A 123 -6.99 -0.06 13.45
C ASN A 123 -6.41 1.35 13.19
N PHE A 124 -5.07 1.49 13.10
CA PHE A 124 -4.39 2.71 12.69
C PHE A 124 -4.29 2.86 11.17
N CYS A 125 -4.91 1.93 10.44
CA CYS A 125 -5.02 1.96 8.99
C CYS A 125 -6.48 1.87 8.55
N LYS A 126 -6.74 2.31 7.33
CA LYS A 126 -7.99 2.11 6.61
C LYS A 126 -7.72 1.31 5.34
N VAL A 127 -8.73 0.58 4.90
CA VAL A 127 -8.72 -0.07 3.60
C VAL A 127 -9.59 0.74 2.67
N ILE A 128 -9.01 1.26 1.61
CA ILE A 128 -9.73 1.91 0.53
C ILE A 128 -10.06 0.82 -0.49
N LYS A 129 -11.35 0.68 -0.83
CA LYS A 129 -11.79 -0.08 -1.98
C LYS A 129 -12.10 0.88 -3.09
N PRO A 130 -11.25 0.99 -4.11
CA PRO A 130 -11.48 1.83 -5.27
C PRO A 130 -12.68 1.38 -6.09
N ALA A 131 -13.27 2.31 -6.85
CA ALA A 131 -14.15 1.95 -7.94
C ALA A 131 -13.35 1.23 -9.05
N LEU A 132 -14.02 0.37 -9.80
CA LEU A 132 -13.42 -0.47 -10.84
C LEU A 132 -12.53 0.32 -11.80
N ASN A 133 -11.33 -0.16 -12.00
CA ASN A 133 -10.22 0.38 -12.80
C ASN A 133 -9.49 1.59 -12.20
N TYR A 134 -10.00 2.26 -11.16
CA TYR A 134 -9.33 3.42 -10.54
C TYR A 134 -8.29 3.05 -9.47
N GLU A 135 -8.01 1.77 -9.24
CA GLU A 135 -7.17 1.26 -8.15
C GLU A 135 -5.75 1.84 -8.21
N ILE A 136 -5.09 1.70 -9.34
CA ILE A 136 -3.72 2.18 -9.53
C ILE A 136 -3.68 3.71 -9.58
N PHE A 137 -4.66 4.35 -10.21
CA PHE A 137 -4.77 5.81 -10.27
C PHE A 137 -4.86 6.41 -8.86
N ILE A 138 -5.78 5.92 -8.02
CA ILE A 138 -5.93 6.39 -6.63
C ILE A 138 -4.64 6.16 -5.86
N TYR A 139 -4.06 4.95 -5.94
CA TYR A 139 -2.82 4.61 -5.23
C TYR A 139 -1.68 5.56 -5.59
N LEU A 140 -1.43 5.78 -6.87
CA LEU A 140 -0.35 6.65 -7.32
C LEU A 140 -0.62 8.11 -6.99
N TYR A 141 -1.89 8.54 -7.08
CA TYR A 141 -2.24 9.92 -6.75
C TYR A 141 -2.09 10.20 -5.25
N PHE A 142 -2.50 9.28 -4.37
CA PHE A 142 -2.25 9.39 -2.93
C PHE A 142 -0.75 9.48 -2.62
N ASN A 143 0.10 8.67 -3.27
CA ASN A 143 1.55 8.77 -3.12
C ASN A 143 2.09 10.12 -3.58
N TYR A 144 1.64 10.61 -4.73
CA TYR A 144 2.03 11.92 -5.23
C TYR A 144 1.68 13.04 -4.24
N LEU A 145 0.46 13.02 -3.70
CA LEU A 145 0.01 14.03 -2.72
C LEU A 145 0.76 13.89 -1.38
N TYR A 146 1.09 12.66 -0.97
CA TYR A 146 1.92 12.42 0.20
C TYR A 146 3.32 13.03 0.02
N ASP A 147 3.96 12.79 -1.13
CA ASP A 147 5.30 13.32 -1.46
C ASP A 147 5.31 14.86 -1.64
N LYS A 148 4.14 15.46 -1.82
CA LYS A 148 3.92 16.92 -1.86
C LYS A 148 3.49 17.52 -0.52
N ASP A 149 3.55 16.74 0.56
CA ASP A 149 3.18 17.17 1.91
C ASP A 149 1.71 17.62 2.08
N VAL A 150 0.84 17.32 1.11
CA VAL A 150 -0.57 17.72 1.13
C VAL A 150 -1.30 17.09 2.33
N MET A 151 -0.88 15.89 2.75
CA MET A 151 -1.50 15.16 3.84
C MET A 151 -1.45 15.90 5.18
N PHE A 152 -0.42 16.74 5.42
CA PHE A 152 -0.32 17.55 6.64
C PHE A 152 -1.51 18.48 6.87
N ALA A 153 -2.10 19.01 5.80
CA ALA A 153 -3.26 19.91 5.89
C ALA A 153 -4.54 19.21 6.39
N TYR A 154 -4.56 17.89 6.38
CA TYR A 154 -5.69 17.05 6.81
C TYR A 154 -5.40 16.26 8.09
N GLU A 155 -4.33 16.60 8.80
CA GLU A 155 -3.98 15.97 10.07
C GLU A 155 -4.63 16.70 11.25
N ASN A 156 -5.18 15.90 12.17
CA ASN A 156 -5.67 16.36 13.47
C ASN A 156 -4.81 15.75 14.60
N GLY A 157 -4.45 16.54 15.58
CA GLY A 157 -3.69 16.10 16.74
C GLY A 157 -2.68 17.16 17.21
N THR A 158 -2.62 17.40 18.50
CA THR A 158 -1.78 18.46 19.09
C THR A 158 -0.56 17.92 19.81
N THR A 159 -0.57 16.67 20.24
CA THR A 159 0.54 16.07 21.03
C THR A 159 0.64 14.56 20.74
N GLY A 160 1.74 14.14 20.11
CA GLY A 160 2.09 12.73 19.96
C GLY A 160 1.55 12.10 18.67
N ILE A 161 0.44 11.39 18.76
CA ILE A 161 -0.13 10.67 17.61
C ILE A 161 -1.00 11.62 16.80
N LYS A 162 -0.66 11.78 15.52
CA LYS A 162 -1.46 12.50 14.54
C LYS A 162 -2.48 11.55 13.90
N ASN A 163 -3.64 12.09 13.51
CA ASN A 163 -4.68 11.36 12.84
C ASN A 163 -5.05 12.06 11.54
N PHE A 164 -5.02 11.33 10.44
CA PHE A 164 -5.43 11.80 9.12
C PHE A 164 -6.95 11.77 8.99
N ASP A 165 -7.55 12.92 8.71
CA ASP A 165 -8.98 13.02 8.45
C ASP A 165 -9.28 12.58 7.02
N ILE A 166 -9.26 11.27 6.81
CA ILE A 166 -9.54 10.66 5.50
C ILE A 166 -10.91 11.08 4.96
N LYS A 167 -11.92 11.24 5.83
CA LYS A 167 -13.27 11.60 5.37
C LYS A 167 -13.32 13.01 4.82
N SER A 168 -12.73 13.97 5.52
CA SER A 168 -12.61 15.33 5.03
C SER A 168 -11.81 15.38 3.73
N PHE A 169 -10.69 14.65 3.68
CA PHE A 169 -9.81 14.59 2.51
C PHE A 169 -10.55 14.08 1.27
N ILE A 170 -11.14 12.88 1.32
CA ILE A 170 -11.77 12.28 0.13
C ILE A 170 -13.01 13.04 -0.35
N ASN A 171 -13.70 13.76 0.53
CA ASN A 171 -14.91 14.51 0.16
C ASN A 171 -14.64 15.94 -0.33
N ASN A 172 -13.52 16.55 0.08
CA ASN A 172 -13.29 17.97 -0.17
C ASN A 172 -12.07 18.25 -1.05
N PHE A 173 -11.13 17.31 -1.17
CA PHE A 173 -9.98 17.53 -2.05
C PHE A 173 -10.37 17.31 -3.49
N LEU A 174 -10.35 18.42 -4.26
CA LEU A 174 -10.71 18.41 -5.68
C LEU A 174 -9.59 17.77 -6.51
N ILE A 175 -9.97 16.86 -7.39
CA ILE A 175 -9.10 16.17 -8.32
C ILE A 175 -9.68 16.21 -9.74
N VAL A 176 -8.81 16.03 -10.69
CA VAL A 176 -9.21 15.73 -12.07
C VAL A 176 -9.33 14.21 -12.21
N ILE A 177 -10.51 13.74 -12.56
CA ILE A 177 -10.83 12.32 -12.73
C ILE A 177 -10.72 11.98 -14.22
N PRO A 178 -9.76 11.14 -14.62
CA PRO A 178 -9.63 10.67 -15.99
C PRO A 178 -10.84 9.84 -16.45
N SER A 179 -11.03 9.74 -17.76
CA SER A 179 -12.02 8.84 -18.32
C SER A 179 -11.68 7.38 -18.01
N GLN A 180 -12.68 6.52 -17.97
CA GLN A 180 -12.49 5.07 -17.78
C GLN A 180 -11.53 4.48 -18.84
N GLU A 181 -11.63 4.93 -20.09
CA GLU A 181 -10.76 4.46 -21.17
C GLU A 181 -9.29 4.81 -20.92
N ASP A 182 -9.03 6.07 -20.51
CA ASP A 182 -7.67 6.54 -20.21
C ASP A 182 -7.07 5.79 -19.02
N VAL A 183 -7.85 5.56 -17.98
CA VAL A 183 -7.41 4.80 -16.80
C VAL A 183 -7.11 3.34 -17.15
N ILE A 184 -7.95 2.70 -17.96
CA ILE A 184 -7.69 1.32 -18.42
C ILE A 184 -6.40 1.25 -19.24
N ASN A 185 -6.17 2.22 -20.12
CA ASN A 185 -4.95 2.27 -20.93
C ASN A 185 -3.71 2.54 -20.06
N PHE A 186 -3.84 3.43 -19.07
CA PHE A 186 -2.78 3.69 -18.08
C PHE A 186 -2.45 2.44 -17.27
N ASN A 187 -3.46 1.72 -16.76
CA ASN A 187 -3.28 0.51 -15.98
C ASN A 187 -2.50 -0.56 -16.77
N LYS A 188 -2.75 -0.71 -18.07
CA LYS A 188 -1.98 -1.62 -18.93
C LYS A 188 -0.51 -1.27 -19.00
N LEU A 189 -0.17 0.03 -19.02
CA LEU A 189 1.21 0.49 -19.10
C LEU A 189 1.97 0.28 -17.77
N VAL A 190 1.29 0.39 -16.63
CA VAL A 190 1.95 0.33 -15.33
C VAL A 190 1.88 -1.03 -14.66
N LYS A 191 1.03 -1.94 -15.12
CA LYS A 191 0.91 -3.28 -14.56
C LYS A 191 2.25 -3.99 -14.46
N ASP A 192 2.99 -4.04 -15.55
CA ASP A 192 4.29 -4.71 -15.61
C ASP A 192 5.30 -4.15 -14.61
N VAL A 193 5.18 -2.85 -14.25
CA VAL A 193 6.02 -2.23 -13.23
C VAL A 193 5.72 -2.79 -11.84
N PHE A 194 4.43 -3.01 -11.51
CA PHE A 194 4.05 -3.65 -10.24
C PHE A 194 4.53 -5.09 -10.18
N ASP A 195 4.39 -5.84 -11.28
CA ASP A 195 4.85 -7.23 -11.37
C ASP A 195 6.37 -7.31 -11.15
N ILE A 196 7.15 -6.39 -11.75
CA ILE A 196 8.60 -6.30 -11.54
C ILE A 196 8.93 -5.97 -10.07
N ILE A 197 8.22 -5.03 -9.44
CA ILE A 197 8.45 -4.69 -8.02
C ILE A 197 8.22 -5.92 -7.14
N MET A 198 7.14 -6.65 -7.35
CA MET A 198 6.84 -7.86 -6.57
C MET A 198 7.87 -8.97 -6.82
N HIS A 199 8.28 -9.18 -8.06
CA HIS A 199 9.32 -10.15 -8.42
C HIS A 199 10.66 -9.82 -7.76
N ASN A 200 11.10 -8.58 -7.85
CA ASN A 200 12.35 -8.11 -7.22
C ASN A 200 12.30 -8.28 -5.70
N GLY A 201 11.16 -8.01 -5.07
CA GLY A 201 10.98 -8.24 -3.63
C GLY A 201 11.13 -9.71 -3.23
N LEU A 202 10.61 -10.63 -4.05
CA LEU A 202 10.80 -12.07 -3.87
C LEU A 202 12.27 -12.50 -4.03
N GLU A 203 12.95 -11.95 -5.02
CA GLU A 203 14.36 -12.24 -5.25
C GLU A 203 15.23 -11.74 -4.10
N ILE A 204 14.99 -10.51 -3.63
CA ILE A 204 15.66 -9.94 -2.46
C ILE A 204 15.46 -10.83 -1.23
N GLU A 205 14.26 -11.34 -0.98
CA GLU A 205 13.98 -12.25 0.14
C GLU A 205 14.81 -13.53 0.03
N LYS A 206 14.87 -14.15 -1.15
CA LYS A 206 15.68 -15.36 -1.40
C LYS A 206 17.17 -15.10 -1.21
N LEU A 207 17.68 -13.99 -1.72
CA LEU A 207 19.08 -13.61 -1.57
C LEU A 207 19.45 -13.34 -0.11
N GLN A 208 18.56 -12.71 0.65
CA GLN A 208 18.75 -12.51 2.10
C GLN A 208 18.80 -13.84 2.84
N GLN A 209 17.88 -14.76 2.56
CA GLN A 209 17.88 -16.11 3.16
C GLN A 209 19.16 -16.88 2.83
N LEU A 210 19.61 -16.80 1.58
CA LEU A 210 20.85 -17.43 1.13
C LEU A 210 22.05 -16.83 1.87
N ARG A 211 22.17 -15.52 1.94
CA ARG A 211 23.21 -14.81 2.70
C ARG A 211 23.23 -15.26 4.17
N ASP A 212 22.07 -15.23 4.81
CA ASP A 212 21.95 -15.53 6.25
C ASP A 212 22.23 -17.01 6.55
N THR A 213 22.06 -17.88 5.55
CA THR A 213 22.42 -19.31 5.65
C THR A 213 23.92 -19.54 5.43
N LEU A 214 24.51 -18.87 4.45
CA LEU A 214 25.90 -19.07 4.04
C LEU A 214 26.90 -18.34 4.93
N LEU A 215 26.58 -17.12 5.37
CA LEU A 215 27.52 -16.28 6.12
C LEU A 215 28.03 -16.95 7.40
N PRO A 216 27.22 -17.58 8.27
CA PRO A 216 27.71 -18.29 9.43
C PRO A 216 28.63 -19.45 9.08
N LYS A 217 28.33 -20.18 8.00
CA LYS A 217 29.12 -21.35 7.54
C LYS A 217 30.47 -20.92 6.97
N LEU A 218 30.52 -19.78 6.29
CA LEU A 218 31.78 -19.19 5.83
C LEU A 218 32.63 -18.72 7.00
N MET A 219 32.01 -18.05 7.99
CA MET A 219 32.72 -17.53 9.17
C MET A 219 33.23 -18.62 10.08
N SER A 220 32.55 -19.77 10.16
CA SER A 220 32.99 -20.96 10.95
C SER A 220 34.03 -21.81 10.23
N GLY A 221 34.30 -21.58 8.95
CA GLY A 221 35.18 -22.42 8.13
C GLY A 221 34.53 -23.73 7.68
N GLU A 222 33.22 -23.93 7.90
CA GLU A 222 32.49 -25.11 7.41
C GLU A 222 32.49 -25.16 5.89
N ILE A 223 32.45 -23.99 5.22
CA ILE A 223 32.60 -23.86 3.78
C ILE A 223 34.01 -23.33 3.48
N ASP A 224 34.82 -24.15 2.84
CA ASP A 224 36.15 -23.76 2.37
C ASP A 224 36.06 -23.12 0.98
N VAL A 225 36.31 -21.82 0.92
CA VAL A 225 36.29 -21.03 -0.29
C VAL A 225 37.65 -20.95 -1.02
N SER A 226 38.71 -21.54 -0.42
CA SER A 226 40.07 -21.46 -1.00
C SER A 226 40.23 -22.16 -2.34
N LYS A 227 39.24 -22.96 -2.74
CA LYS A 227 39.22 -23.71 -4.00
C LYS A 227 38.17 -23.18 -5.01
N ILE A 228 37.50 -22.10 -4.70
CA ILE A 228 36.51 -21.52 -5.60
C ILE A 228 37.24 -20.57 -6.56
N ASN A 229 37.33 -20.95 -7.83
CA ASN A 229 37.76 -20.00 -8.88
C ASN A 229 36.65 -18.95 -9.08
N CYS A 230 36.91 -17.73 -8.67
CA CYS A 230 36.07 -16.59 -8.99
C CYS A 230 36.53 -16.01 -10.33
N ASP A 231 36.23 -16.68 -11.42
CA ASP A 231 36.30 -16.06 -12.74
C ASP A 231 35.10 -15.11 -12.87
N LEU A 232 35.30 -13.86 -12.45
CA LEU A 232 34.38 -12.76 -12.73
C LEU A 232 34.65 -12.31 -14.17
N GLU A 233 33.84 -12.79 -15.12
CA GLU A 233 33.73 -12.19 -16.43
C GLU A 233 32.95 -10.87 -16.40
#